data_9faf9236a2a8b0c69a05e822bc4dc7a1
#
_entry.id   9faf9236a2a8b0c69a05e822bc4dc7a1
#
_cell.length_a   1.000
_cell.length_b   1.000
_cell.length_c   1.000
_cell.angle_alpha   90.00
_cell.angle_beta   90.00
_cell.angle_gamma   90.00
#
_symmetry.space_group_name_H-M   'P 1'
#
loop_
_entity.id
_entity.type
_entity.pdbx_description
1 polymer ?
#
loop_
_entity_poly.entity_id
_entity_poly.type
_entity_poly.pdbx_seq_one_letter_code
_entity_poly.pdbx_strand_id
1 'polypeptide(L)'
;MSSPAPFLPARPGSWLARGFPAVMVAVAALLALWVAFGRGLVGLLGSLTPVWALAVALPVLALHVVAAALFRRDSLSYPAHAVSRRTMATAVAAWVITACFGFFLPDAAPEGMRSVFTHVAGAEFVELGYGFVNIFGVLTVALAVALVLLAVTELRVTARRLRGDPLTEDERLDRLERERAGDDDPAASAPVNPAGRGVVTEDPAARTAGPGTRDAGQPGVDAASGSRP
;
A
#
# COMPACT_ATOMS: atom_id res chain seq x y z
N MET A 1 7.44 31.53 -8.97
CA MET A 1 8.18 30.25 -8.90
C MET A 1 7.15 29.15 -8.74
N SER A 2 6.96 28.28 -9.74
CA SER A 2 6.03 27.15 -9.64
C SER A 2 6.68 26.07 -8.79
N SER A 3 6.11 25.75 -7.62
CA SER A 3 6.54 24.59 -6.85
C SER A 3 6.48 23.35 -7.73
N PRO A 4 7.53 22.51 -7.74
CA PRO A 4 7.49 21.25 -8.49
C PRO A 4 6.29 20.42 -8.00
N ALA A 5 5.54 19.87 -8.94
CA ALA A 5 4.39 19.03 -8.62
C ALA A 5 4.82 17.87 -7.71
N PRO A 6 4.05 17.53 -6.67
CA PRO A 6 4.41 16.47 -5.74
C PRO A 6 4.58 15.15 -6.49
N PHE A 7 5.79 14.59 -6.44
CA PHE A 7 6.11 13.36 -7.13
C PHE A 7 5.81 12.14 -6.22
N LEU A 8 4.75 11.42 -6.55
CA LEU A 8 4.48 10.12 -5.92
C LEU A 8 5.14 9.01 -6.74
N PRO A 9 5.89 8.08 -6.10
CA PRO A 9 6.52 6.98 -6.81
C PRO A 9 5.48 6.09 -7.47
N ALA A 10 5.79 5.59 -8.66
CA ALA A 10 4.90 4.68 -9.38
C ALA A 10 4.70 3.38 -8.59
N ARG A 11 3.43 2.98 -8.41
CA ARG A 11 3.06 1.69 -7.85
C ARG A 11 2.65 0.72 -8.97
N PRO A 12 2.83 -0.62 -8.80
CA PRO A 12 2.41 -1.57 -9.81
C PRO A 12 0.91 -1.46 -10.05
N GLY A 13 0.51 -1.15 -11.29
CA GLY A 13 -0.90 -0.94 -11.68
C GLY A 13 -1.67 -2.23 -11.98
N SER A 14 -1.23 -3.41 -11.47
CA SER A 14 -1.93 -4.68 -11.70
C SER A 14 -3.35 -4.65 -11.12
N TRP A 15 -4.26 -5.41 -11.75
CA TRP A 15 -5.64 -5.54 -11.26
C TRP A 15 -5.71 -6.09 -9.83
N LEU A 16 -4.79 -7.01 -9.48
CA LEU A 16 -4.65 -7.54 -8.12
C LEU A 16 -4.28 -6.43 -7.13
N ALA A 17 -3.30 -5.58 -7.45
CA ALA A 17 -2.87 -4.51 -6.55
C ALA A 17 -3.97 -3.45 -6.33
N ARG A 18 -4.84 -3.25 -7.32
CA ARG A 18 -6.00 -2.35 -7.21
C ARG A 18 -7.13 -2.94 -6.37
N GLY A 19 -7.47 -4.22 -6.57
CA GLY A 19 -8.50 -4.93 -5.84
C GLY A 19 -8.08 -5.44 -4.46
N PHE A 20 -6.78 -5.36 -4.12
CA PHE A 20 -6.20 -6.00 -2.95
C PHE A 20 -6.89 -5.65 -1.62
N PRO A 21 -7.30 -4.40 -1.32
CA PRO A 21 -8.01 -4.09 -0.08
C PRO A 21 -9.33 -4.86 0.07
N ALA A 22 -10.07 -5.09 -1.03
CA ALA A 22 -11.30 -5.89 -0.99
C ALA A 22 -10.98 -7.38 -0.78
N VAL A 23 -9.97 -7.91 -1.47
CA VAL A 23 -9.47 -9.28 -1.26
C VAL A 23 -9.03 -9.48 0.19
N MET A 24 -8.35 -8.48 0.77
CA MET A 24 -7.90 -8.51 2.16
C MET A 24 -9.06 -8.69 3.14
N VAL A 25 -10.17 -7.97 2.95
CA VAL A 25 -11.38 -8.12 3.78
C VAL A 25 -12.01 -9.51 3.59
N ALA A 26 -12.15 -9.97 2.35
CA ALA A 26 -12.75 -11.27 2.06
C ALA A 26 -11.93 -12.42 2.67
N VAL A 27 -10.60 -12.41 2.50
CA VAL A 27 -9.72 -13.44 3.07
C VAL A 27 -9.71 -13.35 4.60
N ALA A 28 -9.70 -12.15 5.18
CA ALA A 28 -9.77 -11.98 6.63
C ALA A 28 -11.09 -12.53 7.21
N ALA A 29 -12.23 -12.34 6.53
CA ALA A 29 -13.50 -12.92 6.94
C ALA A 29 -13.47 -14.46 6.87
N LEU A 30 -12.92 -15.03 5.81
CA LEU A 30 -12.74 -16.49 5.68
C LEU A 30 -11.82 -17.03 6.79
N LEU A 31 -10.72 -16.35 7.09
CA LEU A 31 -9.81 -16.76 8.16
C LEU A 31 -10.43 -16.60 9.55
N ALA A 32 -11.24 -15.59 9.78
CA ALA A 32 -11.99 -15.46 11.03
C ALA A 32 -13.00 -16.59 11.20
N LEU A 33 -13.72 -16.97 10.13
CA LEU A 33 -14.59 -18.15 10.13
C LEU A 33 -13.80 -19.44 10.36
N TRP A 34 -12.63 -19.57 9.74
CA TRP A 34 -11.72 -20.69 9.94
C TRP A 34 -11.26 -20.81 11.39
N VAL A 35 -10.78 -19.72 11.99
CA VAL A 35 -10.35 -19.68 13.41
C VAL A 35 -11.52 -19.97 14.35
N ALA A 36 -12.71 -19.42 14.09
CA ALA A 36 -13.89 -19.63 14.92
C ALA A 36 -14.45 -21.05 14.77
N PHE A 37 -14.65 -21.53 13.52
CA PHE A 37 -15.47 -22.69 13.22
C PHE A 37 -14.78 -23.78 12.39
N GLY A 38 -13.52 -23.59 11.98
CA GLY A 38 -12.80 -24.53 11.12
C GLY A 38 -12.74 -25.97 11.69
N ARG A 39 -12.70 -26.08 13.03
CA ARG A 39 -12.76 -27.37 13.74
C ARG A 39 -14.08 -28.11 13.54
N GLY A 40 -15.16 -27.39 13.20
CA GLY A 40 -16.45 -27.98 12.85
C GLY A 40 -16.42 -28.84 11.61
N LEU A 41 -15.48 -28.62 10.70
CA LEU A 41 -15.30 -29.45 9.49
C LEU A 41 -14.90 -30.87 9.81
N VAL A 42 -14.29 -31.10 10.97
CA VAL A 42 -13.87 -32.43 11.48
C VAL A 42 -14.65 -32.83 12.73
N GLY A 43 -15.79 -32.16 13.01
CA GLY A 43 -16.66 -32.53 14.15
C GLY A 43 -16.12 -32.18 15.53
N LEU A 44 -15.12 -31.29 15.61
CA LEU A 44 -14.41 -30.93 16.84
C LEU A 44 -14.83 -29.57 17.44
N LEU A 45 -16.10 -29.16 17.27
CA LEU A 45 -16.59 -27.96 17.96
C LEU A 45 -16.83 -28.30 19.44
N GLY A 46 -16.19 -27.52 20.30
CA GLY A 46 -16.26 -27.68 21.75
C GLY A 46 -16.70 -26.39 22.46
N SER A 47 -16.59 -26.43 23.79
CA SER A 47 -17.03 -25.31 24.65
C SER A 47 -16.18 -24.06 24.54
N LEU A 48 -14.95 -24.14 24.00
CA LEU A 48 -14.07 -22.99 23.79
C LEU A 48 -14.33 -22.26 22.46
N THR A 49 -15.13 -22.83 21.56
CA THR A 49 -15.47 -22.19 20.27
C THR A 49 -15.94 -20.73 20.41
N PRO A 50 -16.88 -20.35 21.32
CA PRO A 50 -17.28 -18.95 21.48
C PRO A 50 -16.15 -18.06 21.99
N VAL A 51 -15.27 -18.60 22.84
CA VAL A 51 -14.10 -17.85 23.34
C VAL A 51 -13.15 -17.52 22.20
N TRP A 52 -12.82 -18.47 21.36
CA TRP A 52 -11.94 -18.26 20.19
C TRP A 52 -12.57 -17.32 19.18
N ALA A 53 -13.88 -17.40 18.94
CA ALA A 53 -14.60 -16.51 18.06
C ALA A 53 -14.54 -15.05 18.55
N LEU A 54 -14.79 -14.80 19.83
CA LEU A 54 -14.88 -13.46 20.39
C LEU A 54 -13.51 -12.88 20.76
N ALA A 55 -12.63 -13.67 21.36
CA ALA A 55 -11.36 -13.19 21.88
C ALA A 55 -10.25 -13.09 20.81
N VAL A 56 -10.34 -13.87 19.73
CA VAL A 56 -9.29 -13.92 18.71
C VAL A 56 -9.82 -13.61 17.31
N ALA A 57 -10.81 -14.39 16.82
CA ALA A 57 -11.25 -14.25 15.43
C ALA A 57 -11.83 -12.85 15.15
N LEU A 58 -12.68 -12.34 16.02
CA LEU A 58 -13.30 -11.03 15.85
C LEU A 58 -12.28 -9.86 15.94
N PRO A 59 -11.38 -9.77 16.94
CA PRO A 59 -10.34 -8.74 16.98
C PRO A 59 -9.39 -8.80 15.79
N VAL A 60 -8.95 -9.98 15.37
CA VAL A 60 -8.06 -10.14 14.20
C VAL A 60 -8.78 -9.69 12.93
N LEU A 61 -10.05 -10.06 12.73
CA LEU A 61 -10.87 -9.56 11.63
C LEU A 61 -10.97 -8.04 11.65
N ALA A 62 -11.28 -7.45 12.81
CA ALA A 62 -11.41 -6.00 12.97
C ALA A 62 -10.11 -5.28 12.58
N LEU A 63 -8.94 -5.77 13.03
CA LEU A 63 -7.63 -5.22 12.67
C LEU A 63 -7.37 -5.29 11.15
N HIS A 64 -7.71 -6.41 10.50
CA HIS A 64 -7.58 -6.54 9.04
C HIS A 64 -8.51 -5.59 8.28
N VAL A 65 -9.75 -5.43 8.73
CA VAL A 65 -10.71 -4.49 8.12
C VAL A 65 -10.22 -3.05 8.25
N VAL A 66 -9.73 -2.66 9.44
CA VAL A 66 -9.12 -1.33 9.65
C VAL A 66 -7.92 -1.13 8.74
N ALA A 67 -7.00 -2.10 8.69
CA ALA A 67 -5.83 -2.02 7.81
C ALA A 67 -6.24 -1.90 6.32
N ALA A 68 -7.21 -2.71 5.87
CA ALA A 68 -7.72 -2.67 4.49
C ALA A 68 -8.35 -1.31 4.15
N ALA A 69 -9.11 -0.71 5.07
CA ALA A 69 -9.71 0.62 4.90
C ALA A 69 -8.63 1.71 4.77
N LEU A 70 -7.58 1.64 5.61
CA LEU A 70 -6.45 2.58 5.56
C LEU A 70 -5.65 2.41 4.26
N PHE A 71 -5.35 1.18 3.83
CA PHE A 71 -4.66 0.92 2.56
C PHE A 71 -5.49 1.36 1.35
N ARG A 72 -6.81 1.16 1.40
CA ARG A 72 -7.71 1.69 0.36
C ARG A 72 -7.62 3.20 0.29
N ARG A 73 -7.68 3.89 1.44
CA ARG A 73 -7.55 5.35 1.50
C ARG A 73 -6.22 5.82 0.95
N ASP A 74 -5.10 5.17 1.32
CA ASP A 74 -3.78 5.48 0.82
C ASP A 74 -3.69 5.25 -0.69
N SER A 75 -4.20 4.13 -1.20
CA SER A 75 -4.15 3.79 -2.63
C SER A 75 -4.87 4.81 -3.53
N LEU A 76 -5.93 5.46 -3.04
CA LEU A 76 -6.66 6.49 -3.77
C LEU A 76 -5.82 7.74 -4.06
N SER A 77 -4.74 7.97 -3.31
CA SER A 77 -3.79 9.06 -3.56
C SER A 77 -2.85 8.81 -4.74
N TYR A 78 -2.79 7.57 -5.25
CA TYR A 78 -1.89 7.19 -6.34
C TYR A 78 -2.65 7.05 -7.67
N PRO A 79 -2.06 7.46 -8.81
CA PRO A 79 -2.74 7.37 -10.12
C PRO A 79 -3.16 5.94 -10.49
N ALA A 80 -2.40 4.93 -10.07
CA ALA A 80 -2.70 3.52 -10.32
C ALA A 80 -3.75 2.93 -9.36
N HIS A 81 -4.17 3.66 -8.31
CA HIS A 81 -5.06 3.19 -7.24
C HIS A 81 -4.64 1.84 -6.66
N ALA A 82 -3.33 1.59 -6.55
CA ALA A 82 -2.76 0.32 -6.18
C ALA A 82 -2.05 0.38 -4.82
N VAL A 83 -2.07 -0.75 -4.09
CA VAL A 83 -1.30 -0.94 -2.86
C VAL A 83 0.15 -1.30 -3.16
N SER A 84 1.04 -1.13 -2.17
CA SER A 84 2.46 -1.46 -2.31
C SER A 84 2.69 -2.98 -2.31
N ARG A 85 3.79 -3.44 -2.95
CA ARG A 85 4.19 -4.86 -2.91
C ARG A 85 4.49 -5.31 -1.47
N ARG A 86 5.04 -4.41 -0.66
CA ARG A 86 5.33 -4.68 0.75
C ARG A 86 4.05 -4.98 1.53
N THR A 87 2.98 -4.19 1.33
CA THR A 87 1.66 -4.42 1.90
C THR A 87 1.13 -5.80 1.54
N MET A 88 1.18 -6.16 0.24
CA MET A 88 0.69 -7.47 -0.21
C MET A 88 1.46 -8.62 0.44
N ALA A 89 2.79 -8.55 0.49
CA ALA A 89 3.63 -9.59 1.10
C ALA A 89 3.33 -9.75 2.60
N THR A 90 3.21 -8.63 3.34
CA THR A 90 2.91 -8.65 4.77
C THR A 90 1.51 -9.23 5.04
N ALA A 91 0.51 -8.89 4.21
CA ALA A 91 -0.83 -9.43 4.34
C ALA A 91 -0.87 -10.94 4.08
N VAL A 92 -0.19 -11.41 3.02
CA VAL A 92 -0.09 -12.85 2.73
C VAL A 92 0.59 -13.60 3.87
N ALA A 93 1.67 -13.08 4.43
CA ALA A 93 2.33 -13.66 5.59
C ALA A 93 1.37 -13.76 6.79
N ALA A 94 0.62 -12.68 7.08
CA ALA A 94 -0.39 -12.68 8.14
C ALA A 94 -1.49 -13.74 7.90
N TRP A 95 -1.95 -13.91 6.66
CA TRP A 95 -2.95 -14.93 6.31
C TRP A 95 -2.46 -16.35 6.52
N VAL A 96 -1.23 -16.66 6.08
CA VAL A 96 -0.62 -17.98 6.27
C VAL A 96 -0.48 -18.30 7.77
N ILE A 97 0.03 -17.37 8.56
CA ILE A 97 0.20 -17.53 10.01
C ILE A 97 -1.17 -17.72 10.70
N THR A 98 -2.19 -16.93 10.31
CA THR A 98 -3.55 -17.07 10.86
C THR A 98 -4.19 -18.41 10.47
N ALA A 99 -3.96 -18.91 9.26
CA ALA A 99 -4.42 -20.22 8.82
C ALA A 99 -3.77 -21.36 9.64
N CYS A 100 -2.44 -21.27 9.85
CA CYS A 100 -1.70 -22.19 10.72
C CYS A 100 -2.23 -22.14 12.16
N PHE A 101 -2.45 -20.92 12.69
CA PHE A 101 -3.04 -20.76 14.02
C PHE A 101 -4.35 -21.55 14.17
N GLY A 102 -5.30 -21.34 13.24
CA GLY A 102 -6.59 -22.05 13.27
C GLY A 102 -6.45 -23.57 13.15
N PHE A 103 -5.42 -24.07 12.44
CA PHE A 103 -5.12 -25.50 12.32
C PHE A 103 -4.65 -26.13 13.64
N PHE A 104 -3.81 -25.42 14.40
CA PHE A 104 -3.31 -25.90 15.70
C PHE A 104 -4.22 -25.56 16.87
N LEU A 105 -5.22 -24.69 16.68
CA LEU A 105 -6.07 -24.19 17.75
C LEU A 105 -6.89 -25.31 18.41
N PRO A 106 -6.72 -25.58 19.72
CA PRO A 106 -7.43 -26.64 20.41
C PRO A 106 -8.84 -26.21 20.82
N ASP A 107 -9.74 -27.18 20.92
CA ASP A 107 -11.04 -26.99 21.56
C ASP A 107 -11.31 -28.15 22.56
N ALA A 108 -12.15 -27.86 23.56
CA ALA A 108 -12.54 -28.82 24.57
C ALA A 108 -13.69 -29.70 24.03
N ALA A 109 -13.36 -30.88 23.57
CA ALA A 109 -14.31 -31.95 23.21
C ALA A 109 -14.56 -32.90 24.40
N PRO A 110 -15.62 -33.73 24.36
CA PRO A 110 -15.90 -34.70 25.42
C PRO A 110 -14.74 -35.65 25.71
N GLU A 111 -13.92 -35.92 24.70
CA GLU A 111 -12.78 -36.85 24.77
C GLU A 111 -11.46 -36.17 25.18
N GLY A 112 -11.50 -34.84 25.50
CA GLY A 112 -10.34 -34.05 25.85
C GLY A 112 -10.08 -32.91 24.88
N MET A 113 -8.91 -32.27 25.03
CA MET A 113 -8.52 -31.17 24.17
C MET A 113 -8.05 -31.68 22.81
N ARG A 114 -8.68 -31.22 21.73
CA ARG A 114 -8.37 -31.63 20.36
C ARG A 114 -8.30 -30.41 19.42
N SER A 115 -7.44 -30.51 18.43
CA SER A 115 -7.32 -29.57 17.33
C SER A 115 -7.42 -30.27 15.98
N VAL A 116 -7.55 -29.53 14.88
CA VAL A 116 -7.46 -30.13 13.53
C VAL A 116 -6.14 -30.86 13.36
N PHE A 117 -5.04 -30.30 13.87
CA PHE A 117 -3.73 -30.93 13.85
C PHE A 117 -3.73 -32.28 14.56
N THR A 118 -4.23 -32.40 15.81
CA THR A 118 -4.25 -33.67 16.55
C THR A 118 -5.24 -34.67 15.97
N HIS A 119 -6.27 -34.20 15.27
CA HIS A 119 -7.17 -35.10 14.52
C HIS A 119 -6.45 -35.77 13.34
N VAL A 120 -5.55 -35.07 12.67
CA VAL A 120 -4.81 -35.58 11.49
C VAL A 120 -3.54 -36.34 11.89
N ALA A 121 -2.77 -35.79 12.84
CA ALA A 121 -1.46 -36.31 13.20
C ALA A 121 -1.52 -37.40 14.27
N GLY A 122 -2.53 -37.38 15.13
CA GLY A 122 -2.69 -38.30 16.27
C GLY A 122 -2.78 -37.57 17.60
N ALA A 123 -3.49 -38.19 18.58
CA ALA A 123 -3.70 -37.57 19.88
C ALA A 123 -2.41 -37.45 20.72
N GLU A 124 -1.41 -38.24 20.44
CA GLU A 124 -0.08 -38.21 21.06
C GLU A 124 0.69 -36.95 20.81
N PHE A 125 0.32 -36.18 19.76
CA PHE A 125 0.98 -34.90 19.39
C PHE A 125 0.32 -33.67 20.03
N VAL A 126 -0.54 -33.83 21.05
CA VAL A 126 -1.25 -32.73 21.69
C VAL A 126 -0.30 -31.69 22.29
N GLU A 127 0.78 -32.12 22.96
CA GLU A 127 1.78 -31.21 23.55
C GLU A 127 2.50 -30.38 22.49
N LEU A 128 2.84 -31.01 21.36
CA LEU A 128 3.42 -30.33 20.22
C LEU A 128 2.44 -29.28 19.64
N GLY A 129 1.16 -29.63 19.59
CA GLY A 129 0.09 -28.73 19.19
C GLY A 129 0.02 -27.48 20.06
N TYR A 130 0.14 -27.61 21.39
CA TYR A 130 0.18 -26.47 22.31
C TYR A 130 1.39 -25.56 22.09
N GLY A 131 2.56 -26.13 21.79
CA GLY A 131 3.73 -25.33 21.42
C GLY A 131 3.47 -24.47 20.19
N PHE A 132 2.94 -25.06 19.14
CA PHE A 132 2.64 -24.35 17.90
C PHE A 132 1.51 -23.31 18.03
N VAL A 133 0.43 -23.60 18.76
CA VAL A 133 -0.66 -22.65 18.93
C VAL A 133 -0.21 -21.39 19.65
N ASN A 134 0.69 -21.49 20.63
CA ASN A 134 1.23 -20.33 21.32
C ASN A 134 2.06 -19.44 20.36
N ILE A 135 2.94 -20.06 19.56
CA ILE A 135 3.77 -19.33 18.58
C ILE A 135 2.88 -18.65 17.53
N PHE A 136 2.01 -19.41 16.87
CA PHE A 136 1.15 -18.89 15.82
C PHE A 136 0.12 -17.90 16.35
N GLY A 137 -0.36 -18.06 17.59
CA GLY A 137 -1.28 -17.13 18.23
C GLY A 137 -0.65 -15.75 18.43
N VAL A 138 0.56 -15.71 19.00
CA VAL A 138 1.31 -14.46 19.17
C VAL A 138 1.61 -13.80 17.82
N LEU A 139 2.08 -14.60 16.84
CA LEU A 139 2.39 -14.08 15.51
C LEU A 139 1.15 -13.57 14.77
N THR A 140 -0.01 -14.22 14.92
CA THR A 140 -1.27 -13.79 14.32
C THR A 140 -1.65 -12.40 14.78
N VAL A 141 -1.63 -12.16 16.10
CA VAL A 141 -1.94 -10.85 16.66
C VAL A 141 -0.88 -9.81 16.28
N ALA A 142 0.41 -10.17 16.41
CA ALA A 142 1.51 -9.28 16.07
C ALA A 142 1.47 -8.82 14.61
N LEU A 143 1.22 -9.74 13.66
CA LEU A 143 1.13 -9.40 12.24
C LEU A 143 -0.15 -8.60 11.90
N ALA A 144 -1.28 -8.88 12.56
CA ALA A 144 -2.49 -8.08 12.40
C ALA A 144 -2.26 -6.62 12.85
N VAL A 145 -1.59 -6.43 14.00
CA VAL A 145 -1.19 -5.09 14.48
C VAL A 145 -0.16 -4.46 13.53
N ALA A 146 0.84 -5.22 13.09
CA ALA A 146 1.85 -4.74 12.15
C ALA A 146 1.25 -4.26 10.83
N LEU A 147 0.20 -4.91 10.32
CA LEU A 147 -0.54 -4.45 9.13
C LEU A 147 -1.19 -3.08 9.35
N VAL A 148 -1.80 -2.85 10.51
CA VAL A 148 -2.39 -1.54 10.84
C VAL A 148 -1.30 -0.48 10.95
N LEU A 149 -0.19 -0.78 11.64
CA LEU A 149 0.94 0.15 11.76
C LEU A 149 1.56 0.47 10.39
N LEU A 150 1.71 -0.54 9.52
CA LEU A 150 2.18 -0.34 8.16
C LEU A 150 1.23 0.55 7.37
N ALA A 151 -0.08 0.34 7.49
CA ALA A 151 -1.08 1.17 6.81
C ALA A 151 -1.03 2.63 7.29
N VAL A 152 -0.91 2.85 8.60
CA VAL A 152 -0.78 4.20 9.18
C VAL A 152 0.52 4.87 8.72
N THR A 153 1.64 4.15 8.70
CA THR A 153 2.94 4.69 8.25
C THR A 153 2.93 5.04 6.77
N GLU A 154 2.39 4.16 5.89
CA GLU A 154 2.25 4.47 4.47
C GLU A 154 1.37 5.69 4.24
N LEU A 155 0.22 5.78 4.91
CA LEU A 155 -0.69 6.92 4.81
C LEU A 155 -0.02 8.23 5.26
N ARG A 156 0.75 8.21 6.36
CA ARG A 156 1.50 9.38 6.84
C ARG A 156 2.59 9.82 5.86
N VAL A 157 3.34 8.86 5.31
CA VAL A 157 4.38 9.14 4.30
C VAL A 157 3.76 9.75 3.05
N THR A 158 2.65 9.18 2.55
CA THR A 158 1.91 9.72 1.40
C THR A 158 1.42 11.14 1.67
N ALA A 159 0.83 11.39 2.85
CA ALA A 159 0.35 12.70 3.23
C ALA A 159 1.48 13.76 3.31
N ARG A 160 2.66 13.38 3.83
CA ARG A 160 3.84 14.27 3.85
C ARG A 160 4.32 14.58 2.44
N ARG A 161 4.43 13.58 1.56
CA ARG A 161 4.82 13.77 0.16
C ARG A 161 3.88 14.72 -0.58
N LEU A 162 2.57 14.57 -0.38
CA LEU A 162 1.56 15.43 -1.00
C LEU A 162 1.64 16.89 -0.52
N ARG A 163 2.11 17.13 0.71
CA ARG A 163 2.37 18.46 1.24
C ARG A 163 3.74 19.03 0.84
N GLY A 164 4.60 18.21 0.23
CA GLY A 164 5.99 18.57 -0.03
C GLY A 164 6.86 18.68 1.21
N ASP A 165 6.44 18.05 2.33
CA ASP A 165 7.21 18.01 3.55
C ASP A 165 8.42 17.07 3.39
N PRO A 166 9.61 17.41 3.93
CA PRO A 166 10.77 16.53 3.88
C PRO A 166 10.48 15.23 4.64
N LEU A 167 10.92 14.10 4.08
CA LEU A 167 10.72 12.76 4.65
C LEU A 167 11.88 12.34 5.55
N THR A 168 13.08 12.83 5.23
CA THR A 168 14.31 12.53 5.96
C THR A 168 14.90 13.80 6.56
N GLU A 169 15.78 13.64 7.57
CA GLU A 169 16.49 14.76 8.17
C GLU A 169 17.47 15.40 7.18
N ASP A 170 18.06 14.59 6.29
CA ASP A 170 18.95 15.09 5.23
C ASP A 170 18.18 16.01 4.26
N GLU A 171 16.98 15.59 3.78
CA GLU A 171 16.13 16.44 2.94
C GLU A 171 15.72 17.74 3.65
N ARG A 172 15.54 17.68 4.98
CA ARG A 172 15.22 18.84 5.80
C ARG A 172 16.41 19.79 5.89
N LEU A 173 17.61 19.26 6.11
CA LEU A 173 18.84 20.06 6.13
C LEU A 173 19.12 20.70 4.77
N ASP A 174 19.00 19.93 3.68
CA ASP A 174 19.13 20.46 2.30
C ASP A 174 18.13 21.56 2.00
N ARG A 175 16.91 21.49 2.57
CA ARG A 175 15.92 22.57 2.42
C ARG A 175 16.35 23.81 3.18
N LEU A 176 16.77 23.66 4.43
CA LEU A 176 17.23 24.78 5.25
C LEU A 176 18.48 25.46 4.66
N GLU A 177 19.40 24.70 4.08
CA GLU A 177 20.56 25.23 3.38
C GLU A 177 20.14 26.04 2.13
N ARG A 178 19.22 25.52 1.34
CA ARG A 178 18.67 26.26 0.18
C ARG A 178 17.93 27.54 0.56
N GLU A 179 17.16 27.52 1.66
CA GLU A 179 16.48 28.70 2.20
C GLU A 179 17.49 29.75 2.65
N ARG A 180 18.56 29.36 3.34
CA ARG A 180 19.66 30.27 3.73
C ARG A 180 20.39 30.85 2.52
N ALA A 181 20.76 30.00 1.55
CA ALA A 181 21.44 30.45 0.34
C ALA A 181 20.58 31.42 -0.51
N GLY A 182 19.25 31.28 -0.46
CA GLY A 182 18.33 32.19 -1.12
C GLY A 182 18.15 33.53 -0.39
N ASP A 183 18.31 33.54 0.94
CA ASP A 183 18.26 34.78 1.74
C ASP A 183 19.57 35.58 1.65
N ASP A 184 20.71 34.90 1.42
CA ASP A 184 22.02 35.51 1.29
C ASP A 184 22.31 36.10 -0.13
N ASP A 185 21.38 35.94 -1.11
CA ASP A 185 21.51 36.52 -2.43
C ASP A 185 21.00 38.00 -2.43
N PRO A 186 21.91 38.97 -2.33
CA PRO A 186 21.54 40.40 -2.29
C PRO A 186 20.88 40.85 -3.59
N ALA A 187 20.97 40.08 -4.68
CA ALA A 187 20.32 40.39 -5.96
C ALA A 187 18.81 40.04 -5.93
N ALA A 188 18.39 39.09 -5.08
CA ALA A 188 16.97 38.78 -4.91
C ALA A 188 16.21 39.78 -4.05
N SER A 189 16.94 40.56 -3.23
CA SER A 189 16.37 41.58 -2.33
C SER A 189 16.34 43.00 -2.96
N ALA A 190 16.88 43.19 -4.16
CA ALA A 190 16.82 44.47 -4.83
C ALA A 190 15.36 44.80 -5.19
N PRO A 191 14.82 45.96 -4.72
CA PRO A 191 13.47 46.34 -5.09
C PRO A 191 13.41 46.48 -6.61
N VAL A 192 12.53 45.69 -7.24
CA VAL A 192 12.21 45.82 -8.67
C VAL A 192 11.79 47.27 -8.89
N ASN A 193 12.70 48.05 -9.46
CA ASN A 193 12.42 49.46 -9.78
C ASN A 193 11.35 49.49 -10.88
N PRO A 194 10.09 49.87 -10.61
CA PRO A 194 9.02 49.85 -11.60
C PRO A 194 9.19 50.92 -12.70
N ALA A 195 10.26 51.77 -12.61
CA ALA A 195 10.51 52.89 -13.53
C ALA A 195 11.27 52.50 -14.82
N GLY A 196 11.65 51.22 -15.00
CA GLY A 196 12.37 50.74 -16.19
C GLY A 196 11.51 50.14 -17.30
N ARG A 197 10.23 50.50 -17.43
CA ARG A 197 9.49 50.24 -18.67
C ARG A 197 9.99 51.24 -19.74
N GLY A 198 11.13 50.88 -20.35
CA GLY A 198 11.55 51.50 -21.60
C GLY A 198 10.43 51.36 -22.62
N VAL A 199 9.90 52.47 -23.04
CA VAL A 199 9.05 52.60 -24.22
C VAL A 199 9.84 52.01 -25.39
N VAL A 200 9.49 50.81 -25.82
CA VAL A 200 9.92 50.27 -27.11
C VAL A 200 9.16 51.08 -28.14
N THR A 201 9.82 52.12 -28.68
CA THR A 201 9.40 52.80 -29.91
C THR A 201 9.47 51.77 -31.03
N GLU A 202 8.32 51.25 -31.45
CA GLU A 202 8.17 50.49 -32.68
C GLU A 202 8.64 51.38 -33.86
N ASP A 203 9.70 50.94 -34.53
CA ASP A 203 10.15 51.49 -35.80
C ASP A 203 9.23 50.96 -36.93
N PRO A 204 8.45 51.84 -37.62
CA PRO A 204 7.47 51.40 -38.62
C PRO A 204 8.07 51.02 -39.97
N ALA A 205 9.41 50.88 -40.11
CA ALA A 205 10.07 50.73 -41.42
C ALA A 205 10.43 49.31 -41.87
N ALA A 206 10.00 48.23 -41.17
CA ALA A 206 10.33 46.86 -41.57
C ALA A 206 9.11 46.04 -42.02
N ARG A 207 8.19 46.62 -42.75
CA ARG A 207 7.17 45.91 -43.53
C ARG A 207 7.51 45.96 -44.98
N THR A 208 8.32 45.04 -45.53
CA THR A 208 8.28 44.63 -46.95
C THR A 208 9.23 43.46 -47.18
N ALA A 209 8.70 42.40 -47.69
CA ALA A 209 9.24 41.24 -48.42
C ALA A 209 8.84 39.93 -47.71
N GLY A 210 7.98 39.13 -48.20
CA GLY A 210 7.61 38.65 -49.49
C GLY A 210 7.43 37.10 -49.36
N PRO A 211 6.47 36.44 -50.00
CA PRO A 211 6.14 35.04 -49.70
C PRO A 211 7.00 34.05 -50.50
N GLY A 212 7.51 33.05 -49.81
CA GLY A 212 8.24 31.91 -50.42
C GLY A 212 7.49 30.62 -50.20
N THR A 213 6.69 30.27 -51.19
CA THR A 213 6.14 28.95 -51.48
C THR A 213 7.22 27.91 -51.70
N ARG A 214 6.89 26.70 -51.38
CA ARG A 214 7.31 25.37 -51.90
C ARG A 214 7.60 24.40 -50.77
N ASP A 215 7.24 23.19 -50.84
CA ASP A 215 6.54 22.30 -51.74
C ASP A 215 6.69 20.91 -51.16
N ALA A 216 5.64 20.16 -51.26
CA ALA A 216 5.52 18.71 -51.47
C ALA A 216 6.62 17.78 -50.97
N GLY A 217 6.19 16.70 -50.30
CA GLY A 217 6.95 15.47 -50.19
C GLY A 217 6.35 14.45 -49.24
N GLN A 218 5.17 13.94 -49.55
CA GLN A 218 4.85 12.54 -49.28
C GLN A 218 5.57 11.68 -50.36
N PRO A 219 5.85 10.37 -50.20
CA PRO A 219 4.98 9.30 -49.73
C PRO A 219 5.73 8.28 -48.83
N GLY A 220 5.05 7.48 -48.04
CA GLY A 220 4.37 6.25 -48.40
C GLY A 220 5.25 5.03 -48.19
N VAL A 221 4.62 3.97 -47.82
CA VAL A 221 4.92 2.54 -48.07
C VAL A 221 4.95 1.71 -46.78
N ASP A 222 3.84 1.04 -46.51
CA ASP A 222 3.60 -0.40 -46.52
C ASP A 222 4.33 -1.28 -45.51
N ALA A 223 3.51 -1.89 -44.66
CA ALA A 223 3.09 -3.29 -44.70
C ALA A 223 4.18 -4.35 -44.46
N ALA A 224 3.95 -5.16 -43.46
CA ALA A 224 4.07 -6.62 -43.38
C ALA A 224 3.98 -7.04 -41.93
N SER A 225 2.91 -7.69 -41.45
CA SER A 225 2.63 -9.11 -41.69
C SER A 225 3.71 -10.01 -41.09
N GLY A 226 3.39 -10.66 -39.98
CA GLY A 226 4.22 -11.69 -39.37
C GLY A 226 3.46 -12.41 -38.26
N SER A 227 2.65 -13.37 -38.66
CA SER A 227 1.97 -14.36 -37.82
C SER A 227 2.89 -15.49 -37.41
N ARG A 228 2.59 -16.08 -36.22
CA ARG A 228 2.82 -17.49 -35.79
C ARG A 228 4.08 -17.81 -34.98
N PRO A 229 3.95 -18.91 -34.21
CA PRO A 229 2.80 -19.66 -33.68
C PRO A 229 2.62 -19.49 -32.18
#